data_36dbc4b5c74473e59f12a65de1c1a234
#
_entry.id   36dbc4b5c74473e59f12a65de1c1a234
#
_cell.length_a   1.000
_cell.length_b   1.000
_cell.length_c   1.000
_cell.angle_alpha   90.00
_cell.angle_beta   90.00
_cell.angle_gamma   90.00
#
_symmetry.space_group_name_H-M   'P 1'
#
loop_
_entity.id
_entity.type
_entity.pdbx_description
1 polymer ?
#
loop_
_entity_poly.entity_id
_entity_poly.type
_entity_poly.pdbx_seq_one_letter_code
_entity_poly.pdbx_strand_id
1 'polypeptide(L)'
;MKDLINFFLKIMVVVILILFVYLILASIYLILHSFLESDYAGIGTVIIFFLFMKKIFDVAEKKSLFIIENVSFWITKLFCSMEEKKYNKINSVLYEELNPKKYIELVEKNYKVKDTPTIFVLGYLNSGNMEKAYEILKNINVEKQFSNSRYEVYIFQSLTLIEMGKWKEALDIYIEHIKYSKNNIKDRNTNLFLEDLEAYLFNNNEKMIEYLTKKLKTETRKMFALKLKYQLGICKEKAGKIEEAIELYKEVAENGNKLYIVQEAREKLKNLSK
;
A
#
# COMPACT_ATOMS: atom_id res chain seq x y z
N MET A 1 -3.72 -6.95 -16.32
CA MET A 1 -4.68 -8.04 -16.02
C MET A 1 -6.12 -7.51 -15.91
N LYS A 2 -6.38 -6.46 -15.13
CA LYS A 2 -7.71 -5.83 -14.95
C LYS A 2 -8.30 -5.33 -16.27
N ASP A 3 -7.51 -4.65 -17.08
CA ASP A 3 -7.95 -4.13 -18.39
C ASP A 3 -8.25 -5.24 -19.40
N LEU A 4 -7.50 -6.33 -19.33
CA LEU A 4 -7.72 -7.50 -20.17
C LEU A 4 -9.03 -8.23 -19.78
N ILE A 5 -9.31 -8.38 -18.50
CA ILE A 5 -10.57 -8.98 -18.02
C ILE A 5 -11.76 -8.11 -18.39
N ASN A 6 -11.66 -6.78 -18.24
CA ASN A 6 -12.69 -5.85 -18.65
C ASN A 6 -12.93 -5.88 -20.17
N PHE A 7 -11.88 -6.04 -20.96
CA PHE A 7 -11.97 -6.20 -22.40
C PHE A 7 -12.72 -7.49 -22.80
N PHE A 8 -12.36 -8.64 -22.19
CA PHE A 8 -13.05 -9.91 -22.45
C PHE A 8 -14.51 -9.89 -21.98
N LEU A 9 -14.82 -9.29 -20.85
CA LEU A 9 -16.19 -9.12 -20.37
C LEU A 9 -17.02 -8.26 -21.34
N LYS A 10 -16.48 -7.17 -21.85
CA LYS A 10 -17.15 -6.34 -22.84
C LYS A 10 -17.43 -7.12 -24.12
N ILE A 11 -16.46 -7.86 -24.64
CA ILE A 11 -16.66 -8.73 -25.83
C ILE A 11 -17.74 -9.77 -25.56
N MET A 12 -17.71 -10.45 -24.43
CA MET A 12 -18.69 -11.49 -24.09
C MET A 12 -20.11 -10.93 -24.01
N VAL A 13 -20.30 -9.76 -23.41
CA VAL A 13 -21.60 -9.09 -23.36
C VAL A 13 -22.08 -8.67 -24.74
N VAL A 14 -21.18 -8.12 -25.57
CA VAL A 14 -21.53 -7.77 -26.97
C VAL A 14 -21.93 -9.01 -27.76
N VAL A 15 -21.22 -10.13 -27.63
CA VAL A 15 -21.58 -11.38 -28.31
C VAL A 15 -22.94 -11.90 -27.85
N ILE A 16 -23.24 -11.89 -26.55
CA ILE A 16 -24.55 -12.29 -26.02
C ILE A 16 -25.67 -11.39 -26.55
N LEU A 17 -25.44 -10.08 -26.63
CA LEU A 17 -26.39 -9.14 -27.19
C LEU A 17 -26.63 -9.37 -28.69
N ILE A 18 -25.60 -9.64 -29.47
CA ILE A 18 -25.71 -9.96 -30.89
C ILE A 18 -26.52 -11.25 -31.07
N LEU A 19 -26.25 -12.30 -30.30
CA LEU A 19 -27.01 -13.56 -30.34
C LEU A 19 -28.49 -13.34 -29.97
N PHE A 20 -28.74 -12.54 -28.96
CA PHE A 20 -30.11 -12.24 -28.53
C PHE A 20 -30.86 -11.43 -29.61
N VAL A 21 -30.22 -10.46 -30.21
CA VAL A 21 -30.79 -9.68 -31.34
C VAL A 21 -31.04 -10.59 -32.53
N TYR A 22 -30.12 -11.51 -32.86
CA TYR A 22 -30.30 -12.47 -33.94
C TYR A 22 -31.51 -13.38 -33.69
N LEU A 23 -31.71 -13.90 -32.51
CA LEU A 23 -32.87 -14.73 -32.13
C LEU A 23 -34.17 -13.95 -32.23
N ILE A 24 -34.19 -12.69 -31.84
CA ILE A 24 -35.38 -11.82 -32.00
C ILE A 24 -35.68 -11.60 -33.48
N LEU A 25 -34.67 -11.26 -34.30
CA LEU A 25 -34.83 -11.06 -35.75
C LEU A 25 -35.30 -12.33 -36.45
N ALA A 26 -34.78 -13.50 -36.09
CA ALA A 26 -35.22 -14.77 -36.61
C ALA A 26 -36.69 -15.08 -36.24
N SER A 27 -37.07 -14.81 -35.01
CA SER A 27 -38.46 -14.98 -34.53
C SER A 27 -39.43 -14.06 -35.25
N ILE A 28 -39.02 -12.81 -35.49
CA ILE A 28 -39.84 -11.80 -36.22
C ILE A 28 -39.91 -12.14 -37.69
N TYR A 29 -38.81 -12.61 -38.30
CA TYR A 29 -38.83 -13.10 -39.68
C TYR A 29 -39.82 -14.25 -39.88
N LEU A 30 -39.85 -15.19 -38.94
CA LEU A 30 -40.80 -16.30 -38.98
C LEU A 30 -42.26 -15.83 -38.85
N ILE A 31 -42.54 -14.87 -37.99
CA ILE A 31 -43.87 -14.25 -37.81
C ILE A 31 -44.27 -13.46 -39.08
N LEU A 32 -43.38 -12.64 -39.61
CA LEU A 32 -43.64 -11.87 -40.83
C LEU A 32 -43.86 -12.76 -42.05
N HIS A 33 -43.07 -13.83 -42.19
CA HIS A 33 -43.23 -14.79 -43.28
C HIS A 33 -44.60 -15.53 -43.24
N SER A 34 -45.20 -15.69 -42.04
CA SER A 34 -46.54 -16.28 -41.86
C SER A 34 -47.70 -15.30 -42.17
N PHE A 35 -47.41 -13.96 -42.22
CA PHE A 35 -48.42 -12.91 -42.47
C PHE A 35 -48.33 -12.23 -43.80
N LEU A 36 -47.28 -12.45 -44.62
CA LEU A 36 -47.00 -11.69 -45.84
C LEU A 36 -47.75 -12.22 -47.10
N GLU A 37 -48.96 -12.74 -46.93
CA GLU A 37 -49.85 -12.99 -48.13
C GLU A 37 -50.72 -11.81 -48.53
N SER A 38 -50.56 -10.59 -47.92
CA SER A 38 -51.29 -9.39 -48.33
C SER A 38 -50.43 -8.14 -48.45
N ASP A 39 -50.35 -7.58 -49.68
CA ASP A 39 -49.39 -6.54 -50.12
C ASP A 39 -49.46 -5.15 -49.45
N TYR A 40 -50.40 -4.82 -48.58
CA TYR A 40 -50.55 -3.48 -48.00
C TYR A 40 -50.30 -3.40 -46.49
N ALA A 41 -50.27 -4.51 -45.77
CA ALA A 41 -49.94 -4.53 -44.32
C ALA A 41 -48.43 -4.44 -44.03
N GLY A 42 -47.61 -4.61 -45.09
CA GLY A 42 -46.15 -4.76 -44.92
C GLY A 42 -45.39 -3.48 -44.56
N ILE A 43 -45.72 -2.33 -45.17
CA ILE A 43 -44.94 -1.09 -44.99
C ILE A 43 -45.17 -0.47 -43.59
N GLY A 44 -46.38 -0.44 -43.11
CA GLY A 44 -46.68 0.06 -41.75
C GLY A 44 -46.05 -0.80 -40.63
N THR A 45 -46.05 -2.12 -40.83
CA THR A 45 -45.44 -3.08 -39.87
C THR A 45 -43.94 -2.96 -39.86
N VAL A 46 -43.29 -2.70 -41.00
CA VAL A 46 -41.83 -2.50 -41.08
C VAL A 46 -41.42 -1.21 -40.37
N ILE A 47 -42.16 -0.11 -40.48
CA ILE A 47 -41.87 1.15 -39.81
C ILE A 47 -42.03 1.01 -38.28
N ILE A 48 -43.12 0.42 -37.82
CA ILE A 48 -43.36 0.15 -36.39
C ILE A 48 -42.27 -0.77 -35.82
N PHE A 49 -41.84 -1.75 -36.60
CA PHE A 49 -40.74 -2.64 -36.25
C PHE A 49 -39.42 -1.88 -36.05
N PHE A 50 -39.03 -1.01 -36.99
CA PHE A 50 -37.79 -0.24 -36.81
C PHE A 50 -37.83 0.71 -35.64
N LEU A 51 -38.97 1.33 -35.33
CA LEU A 51 -39.15 2.19 -34.15
C LEU A 51 -39.08 1.38 -32.85
N PHE A 52 -39.65 0.19 -32.82
CA PHE A 52 -39.62 -0.72 -31.69
C PHE A 52 -38.21 -1.28 -31.45
N MET A 53 -37.50 -1.64 -32.53
CA MET A 53 -36.12 -2.10 -32.50
C MET A 53 -35.18 -1.02 -31.95
N LYS A 54 -35.31 0.24 -32.41
CA LYS A 54 -34.53 1.35 -31.86
C LYS A 54 -34.71 1.46 -30.35
N LYS A 55 -35.94 1.38 -29.84
CA LYS A 55 -36.24 1.46 -28.39
C LYS A 55 -35.68 0.26 -27.60
N ILE A 56 -35.71 -0.95 -28.18
CA ILE A 56 -35.08 -2.15 -27.59
C ILE A 56 -33.56 -1.98 -27.54
N PHE A 57 -32.94 -1.46 -28.61
CA PHE A 57 -31.50 -1.21 -28.63
C PHE A 57 -31.07 -0.20 -27.58
N ASP A 58 -31.78 0.92 -27.44
CA ASP A 58 -31.49 1.94 -26.42
C ASP A 58 -31.60 1.40 -24.99
N VAL A 59 -32.59 0.53 -24.74
CA VAL A 59 -32.76 -0.11 -23.42
C VAL A 59 -31.71 -1.20 -23.19
N ALA A 60 -31.37 -1.98 -24.19
CA ALA A 60 -30.34 -3.03 -24.11
C ALA A 60 -28.96 -2.43 -23.88
N GLU A 61 -28.62 -1.34 -24.56
CA GLU A 61 -27.37 -0.62 -24.36
C GLU A 61 -27.23 -0.10 -22.93
N LYS A 62 -28.25 0.60 -22.41
CA LYS A 62 -28.27 1.10 -21.02
C LYS A 62 -28.15 -0.02 -19.99
N LYS A 63 -28.91 -1.12 -20.16
CA LYS A 63 -28.85 -2.26 -19.23
C LYS A 63 -27.52 -3.02 -19.31
N SER A 64 -26.94 -3.16 -20.50
CA SER A 64 -25.65 -3.82 -20.65
C SER A 64 -24.52 -3.03 -19.98
N LEU A 65 -24.50 -1.70 -20.11
CA LEU A 65 -23.55 -0.84 -19.42
C LEU A 65 -23.69 -0.98 -17.89
N PHE A 66 -24.91 -0.96 -17.36
CA PHE A 66 -25.17 -1.15 -15.94
C PHE A 66 -24.71 -2.52 -15.42
N ILE A 67 -24.94 -3.60 -16.17
CA ILE A 67 -24.47 -4.95 -15.82
C ILE A 67 -22.94 -5.02 -15.86
N ILE A 68 -22.30 -4.46 -16.89
CA ILE A 68 -20.84 -4.43 -17.01
C ILE A 68 -20.21 -3.67 -15.85
N GLU A 69 -20.75 -2.50 -15.48
CA GLU A 69 -20.27 -1.73 -14.36
C GLU A 69 -20.39 -2.48 -13.03
N ASN A 70 -21.52 -3.11 -12.76
CA ASN A 70 -21.73 -3.89 -11.54
C ASN A 70 -20.83 -5.12 -11.47
N VAL A 71 -20.73 -5.90 -12.53
CA VAL A 71 -19.85 -7.08 -12.57
C VAL A 71 -18.38 -6.66 -12.44
N SER A 72 -17.96 -5.60 -13.12
CA SER A 72 -16.62 -5.03 -13.00
C SER A 72 -16.33 -4.56 -11.56
N PHE A 73 -17.28 -3.91 -10.90
CA PHE A 73 -17.18 -3.49 -9.50
C PHE A 73 -17.01 -4.69 -8.56
N TRP A 74 -17.84 -5.74 -8.69
CA TRP A 74 -17.75 -6.93 -7.86
C TRP A 74 -16.43 -7.69 -8.05
N ILE A 75 -15.98 -7.86 -9.28
CA ILE A 75 -14.69 -8.49 -9.60
C ILE A 75 -13.55 -7.68 -9.00
N THR A 76 -13.56 -6.35 -9.19
CA THR A 76 -12.55 -5.45 -8.62
C THR A 76 -12.52 -5.57 -7.09
N LYS A 77 -13.69 -5.56 -6.43
CA LYS A 77 -13.79 -5.71 -4.97
C LYS A 77 -13.25 -7.06 -4.49
N LEU A 78 -13.53 -8.14 -5.21
CA LEU A 78 -13.01 -9.47 -4.89
C LEU A 78 -11.47 -9.51 -4.99
N PHE A 79 -10.89 -9.00 -6.09
CA PHE A 79 -9.44 -8.95 -6.26
C PHE A 79 -8.76 -8.06 -5.21
N CYS A 80 -9.32 -6.87 -4.94
CA CYS A 80 -8.79 -5.99 -3.88
C CYS A 80 -8.81 -6.70 -2.52
N SER A 81 -9.90 -7.42 -2.18
CA SER A 81 -9.98 -8.19 -0.93
C SER A 81 -8.98 -9.34 -0.85
N MET A 82 -8.69 -10.02 -1.97
CA MET A 82 -7.68 -11.09 -2.01
C MET A 82 -6.26 -10.53 -1.83
N GLU A 83 -5.91 -9.45 -2.53
CA GLU A 83 -4.60 -8.79 -2.40
C GLU A 83 -4.42 -8.19 -1.01
N GLU A 84 -5.45 -7.60 -0.43
CA GLU A 84 -5.42 -7.08 0.94
C GLU A 84 -5.17 -8.19 1.97
N LYS A 85 -5.85 -9.32 1.86
CA LYS A 85 -5.61 -10.49 2.74
C LYS A 85 -4.18 -11.01 2.62
N LYS A 86 -3.66 -11.10 1.40
CA LYS A 86 -2.30 -11.52 1.14
C LYS A 86 -1.29 -10.53 1.73
N TYR A 87 -1.50 -9.23 1.52
CA TYR A 87 -0.68 -8.16 2.06
C TYR A 87 -0.67 -8.19 3.60
N ASN A 88 -1.83 -8.33 4.23
CA ASN A 88 -1.97 -8.41 5.68
C ASN A 88 -1.25 -9.65 6.25
N LYS A 89 -1.34 -10.80 5.57
CA LYS A 89 -0.61 -12.01 5.96
C LYS A 89 0.90 -11.85 5.86
N ILE A 90 1.41 -11.16 4.85
CA ILE A 90 2.85 -10.87 4.72
C ILE A 90 3.28 -9.89 5.82
N ASN A 91 2.49 -8.85 6.06
CA ASN A 91 2.78 -7.85 7.09
C ASN A 91 2.78 -8.43 8.51
N SER A 92 1.92 -9.41 8.83
CA SER A 92 1.94 -10.05 10.15
C SER A 92 3.28 -10.71 10.47
N VAL A 93 4.01 -11.19 9.46
CA VAL A 93 5.36 -11.75 9.64
C VAL A 93 6.35 -10.69 10.14
N LEU A 94 6.21 -9.44 9.69
CA LEU A 94 7.07 -8.35 10.16
C LEU A 94 6.61 -7.78 11.50
N TYR A 95 5.32 -7.51 11.64
CA TYR A 95 4.78 -6.76 12.78
C TYR A 95 4.47 -7.62 14.00
N GLU A 96 4.10 -8.88 13.81
CA GLU A 96 3.72 -9.81 14.88
C GLU A 96 4.80 -10.86 15.15
N GLU A 97 5.28 -11.54 14.08
CA GLU A 97 6.36 -12.52 14.21
C GLU A 97 7.73 -11.86 14.41
N LEU A 98 7.89 -10.57 14.08
CA LEU A 98 9.14 -9.80 14.15
C LEU A 98 10.29 -10.49 13.36
N ASN A 99 9.98 -10.98 12.17
CA ASN A 99 10.92 -11.73 11.33
C ASN A 99 11.13 -11.04 9.96
N PRO A 100 11.99 -10.02 9.89
CA PRO A 100 12.21 -9.26 8.68
C PRO A 100 12.81 -10.09 7.52
N LYS A 101 13.61 -11.12 7.80
CA LYS A 101 14.16 -11.98 6.76
C LYS A 101 13.07 -12.77 6.04
N LYS A 102 12.19 -13.44 6.81
CA LYS A 102 11.03 -14.16 6.25
C LYS A 102 10.06 -13.19 5.55
N TYR A 103 9.90 -11.98 6.07
CA TYR A 103 9.11 -10.93 5.42
C TYR A 103 9.67 -10.58 4.04
N ILE A 104 10.99 -10.32 3.93
CA ILE A 104 11.66 -10.00 2.66
C ILE A 104 11.47 -11.15 1.65
N GLU A 105 11.69 -12.40 2.05
CA GLU A 105 11.49 -13.58 1.20
C GLU A 105 10.05 -13.64 0.63
N LEU A 106 9.06 -13.37 1.48
CA LEU A 106 7.65 -13.34 1.06
C LEU A 106 7.34 -12.16 0.15
N VAL A 107 7.93 -10.99 0.40
CA VAL A 107 7.78 -9.81 -0.44
C VAL A 107 8.41 -10.06 -1.81
N GLU A 108 9.63 -10.56 -1.88
CA GLU A 108 10.34 -10.89 -3.13
C GLU A 108 9.58 -11.93 -3.98
N LYS A 109 8.96 -12.91 -3.33
CA LYS A 109 8.14 -13.92 -4.02
C LYS A 109 6.86 -13.36 -4.64
N ASN A 110 6.27 -12.32 -4.04
CA ASN A 110 4.93 -11.86 -4.37
C ASN A 110 4.87 -10.52 -5.07
N TYR A 111 5.90 -9.68 -4.94
CA TYR A 111 5.92 -8.30 -5.44
C TYR A 111 7.22 -7.99 -6.19
N LYS A 112 7.19 -6.93 -6.98
CA LYS A 112 8.38 -6.41 -7.66
C LYS A 112 8.76 -5.07 -7.06
N VAL A 113 10.04 -4.83 -6.85
CA VAL A 113 10.56 -3.58 -6.27
C VAL A 113 10.03 -2.34 -6.99
N LYS A 114 9.96 -2.36 -8.34
CA LYS A 114 9.48 -1.25 -9.15
C LYS A 114 8.02 -0.85 -8.90
N ASP A 115 7.20 -1.81 -8.46
CA ASP A 115 5.75 -1.59 -8.29
C ASP A 115 5.41 -1.19 -6.85
N THR A 116 6.19 -1.67 -5.87
CA THR A 116 5.94 -1.49 -4.43
C THR A 116 7.25 -1.32 -3.64
N PRO A 117 8.07 -0.31 -3.95
CA PRO A 117 9.41 -0.18 -3.35
C PRO A 117 9.39 -0.03 -1.82
N THR A 118 8.40 0.65 -1.26
CA THR A 118 8.32 0.95 0.18
C THR A 118 8.21 -0.30 1.05
N ILE A 119 7.53 -1.35 0.59
CA ILE A 119 7.45 -2.61 1.36
C ILE A 119 8.81 -3.34 1.42
N PHE A 120 9.62 -3.25 0.38
CA PHE A 120 10.99 -3.78 0.38
C PHE A 120 11.88 -2.98 1.32
N VAL A 121 11.81 -1.65 1.24
CA VAL A 121 12.53 -0.75 2.14
C VAL A 121 12.23 -1.06 3.60
N LEU A 122 10.95 -1.25 3.94
CA LEU A 122 10.53 -1.58 5.30
C LEU A 122 11.16 -2.91 5.79
N GLY A 123 11.23 -3.92 4.93
CA GLY A 123 11.89 -5.19 5.23
C GLY A 123 13.38 -5.02 5.49
N TYR A 124 14.09 -4.32 4.60
CA TYR A 124 15.52 -4.12 4.73
C TYR A 124 15.90 -3.25 5.93
N LEU A 125 15.15 -2.18 6.22
CA LEU A 125 15.35 -1.37 7.44
C LEU A 125 15.20 -2.20 8.71
N ASN A 126 14.23 -3.10 8.77
CA ASN A 126 14.01 -3.94 9.95
C ASN A 126 14.97 -5.13 10.04
N SER A 127 15.66 -5.47 8.95
CA SER A 127 16.74 -6.47 8.95
C SER A 127 18.13 -5.90 9.21
N GLY A 128 18.27 -4.57 9.31
CA GLY A 128 19.54 -3.89 9.49
C GLY A 128 20.31 -3.64 8.18
N ASN A 129 19.73 -3.90 7.01
CA ASN A 129 20.39 -3.66 5.72
C ASN A 129 20.01 -2.26 5.19
N MET A 130 20.60 -1.25 5.83
CA MET A 130 20.30 0.16 5.55
C MET A 130 20.77 0.58 4.15
N GLU A 131 21.90 0.06 3.68
CA GLU A 131 22.46 0.37 2.36
C GLU A 131 21.49 -0.07 1.25
N LYS A 132 20.96 -1.29 1.35
CA LYS A 132 20.02 -1.80 0.35
C LYS A 132 18.69 -1.07 0.39
N ALA A 133 18.21 -0.71 1.57
CA ALA A 133 17.03 0.14 1.73
C ALA A 133 17.23 1.50 1.05
N TYR A 134 18.38 2.14 1.28
CA TYR A 134 18.72 3.43 0.70
C TYR A 134 18.88 3.36 -0.82
N GLU A 135 19.52 2.33 -1.33
CA GLU A 135 19.66 2.10 -2.77
C GLU A 135 18.30 2.01 -3.48
N ILE A 136 17.36 1.26 -2.92
CA ILE A 136 15.99 1.19 -3.45
C ILE A 136 15.34 2.56 -3.46
N LEU A 137 15.42 3.30 -2.35
CA LEU A 137 14.83 4.63 -2.22
C LEU A 137 15.41 5.65 -3.20
N LYS A 138 16.72 5.60 -3.43
CA LYS A 138 17.43 6.48 -4.37
C LYS A 138 16.99 6.26 -5.81
N ASN A 139 16.63 5.02 -6.17
CA ASN A 139 16.20 4.66 -7.52
C ASN A 139 14.70 4.90 -7.78
N ILE A 140 13.93 5.37 -6.79
CA ILE A 140 12.53 5.74 -6.99
C ILE A 140 12.46 7.06 -7.75
N ASN A 141 11.74 7.07 -8.88
CA ASN A 141 11.39 8.31 -9.55
C ASN A 141 10.27 9.01 -8.77
N VAL A 142 10.66 9.92 -7.88
CA VAL A 142 9.74 10.59 -6.95
C VAL A 142 8.73 11.47 -7.68
N GLU A 143 9.09 12.07 -8.81
CA GLU A 143 8.19 12.94 -9.59
C GLU A 143 7.00 12.19 -10.18
N LYS A 144 7.18 10.89 -10.48
CA LYS A 144 6.11 10.01 -10.96
C LYS A 144 5.19 9.46 -9.86
N GLN A 145 5.51 9.72 -8.58
CA GLN A 145 4.67 9.30 -7.47
C GLN A 145 3.53 10.29 -7.21
N PHE A 146 2.44 9.81 -6.64
CA PHE A 146 1.40 10.68 -6.10
C PHE A 146 1.98 11.56 -4.98
N SER A 147 1.44 12.76 -4.78
CA SER A 147 1.98 13.74 -3.83
C SER A 147 2.22 13.16 -2.43
N ASN A 148 1.28 12.43 -1.86
CA ASN A 148 1.43 11.81 -0.55
C ASN A 148 2.56 10.76 -0.52
N SER A 149 2.69 9.95 -1.59
CA SER A 149 3.75 8.93 -1.70
C SER A 149 5.15 9.55 -1.88
N ARG A 150 5.25 10.75 -2.46
CA ARG A 150 6.54 11.47 -2.56
C ARG A 150 7.11 11.76 -1.18
N TYR A 151 6.28 12.30 -0.29
CA TYR A 151 6.71 12.62 1.07
C TYR A 151 7.10 11.39 1.87
N GLU A 152 6.37 10.28 1.71
CA GLU A 152 6.72 9.01 2.32
C GLU A 152 8.13 8.55 1.89
N VAL A 153 8.47 8.65 0.61
CA VAL A 153 9.81 8.33 0.10
C VAL A 153 10.88 9.19 0.76
N TYR A 154 10.68 10.52 0.83
CA TYR A 154 11.64 11.42 1.47
C TYR A 154 11.79 11.15 2.97
N ILE A 155 10.70 10.83 3.68
CA ILE A 155 10.74 10.44 5.08
C ILE A 155 11.56 9.16 5.27
N PHE A 156 11.33 8.13 4.46
CA PHE A 156 12.13 6.91 4.51
C PHE A 156 13.59 7.13 4.15
N GLN A 157 13.89 8.00 3.18
CA GLN A 157 15.27 8.38 2.85
C GLN A 157 15.94 9.04 4.06
N SER A 158 15.31 10.04 4.69
CA SER A 158 15.85 10.72 5.86
C SER A 158 16.06 9.77 7.03
N LEU A 159 15.07 8.92 7.35
CA LEU A 159 15.20 7.94 8.44
C LEU A 159 16.33 6.93 8.15
N THR A 160 16.45 6.46 6.90
CA THR A 160 17.52 5.53 6.52
C THR A 160 18.89 6.19 6.68
N LEU A 161 19.04 7.44 6.26
CA LEU A 161 20.28 8.21 6.42
C LEU A 161 20.63 8.45 7.90
N ILE A 162 19.63 8.69 8.76
CA ILE A 162 19.82 8.80 10.21
C ILE A 162 20.40 7.49 10.77
N GLU A 163 19.79 6.36 10.44
CA GLU A 163 20.26 5.04 10.86
C GLU A 163 21.69 4.71 10.34
N MET A 164 22.05 5.25 9.17
CA MET A 164 23.41 5.16 8.61
C MET A 164 24.39 6.18 9.24
N GLY A 165 23.97 7.00 10.18
CA GLY A 165 24.77 8.07 10.79
C GLY A 165 25.02 9.30 9.90
N LYS A 166 24.33 9.39 8.77
CA LYS A 166 24.47 10.48 7.77
C LYS A 166 23.52 11.63 8.08
N TRP A 167 23.65 12.22 9.25
CA TRP A 167 22.72 13.23 9.80
C TRP A 167 22.59 14.49 8.94
N LYS A 168 23.67 14.93 8.31
CA LYS A 168 23.67 16.13 7.44
C LYS A 168 22.80 15.90 6.22
N GLU A 169 23.01 14.80 5.52
CA GLU A 169 22.21 14.44 4.33
C GLU A 169 20.73 14.25 4.70
N ALA A 170 20.44 13.66 5.85
CA ALA A 170 19.07 13.53 6.34
C ALA A 170 18.39 14.88 6.61
N LEU A 171 19.14 15.81 7.19
CA LEU A 171 18.67 17.16 7.48
C LEU A 171 18.40 17.96 6.18
N ASP A 172 19.26 17.82 5.17
CA ASP A 172 19.07 18.48 3.88
C ASP A 172 17.76 18.01 3.23
N ILE A 173 17.51 16.70 3.18
CA ILE A 173 16.23 16.14 2.68
C ILE A 173 15.04 16.66 3.50
N TYR A 174 15.17 16.73 4.82
CA TYR A 174 14.11 17.22 5.68
C TYR A 174 13.78 18.67 5.36
N ILE A 175 14.78 19.55 5.26
CA ILE A 175 14.59 20.97 5.01
C ILE A 175 13.98 21.19 3.62
N GLU A 176 14.52 20.53 2.59
CA GLU A 176 14.12 20.78 1.20
C GLU A 176 12.75 20.19 0.86
N HIS A 177 12.41 19.03 1.39
CA HIS A 177 11.26 18.27 0.90
C HIS A 177 10.17 17.99 1.93
N ILE A 178 10.47 17.99 3.22
CA ILE A 178 9.54 17.55 4.26
C ILE A 178 8.97 18.70 5.08
N LYS A 179 9.84 19.57 5.60
CA LYS A 179 9.48 20.62 6.57
C LYS A 179 8.31 21.50 6.13
N TYR A 180 8.33 21.95 4.88
CA TYR A 180 7.29 22.85 4.33
C TYR A 180 6.04 22.11 3.86
N SER A 181 6.10 20.80 3.78
CA SER A 181 5.00 19.95 3.31
C SER A 181 4.12 19.42 4.43
N LYS A 182 4.56 19.56 5.68
CA LYS A 182 3.89 19.03 6.88
C LYS A 182 2.40 19.39 6.95
N ASN A 183 2.04 20.64 6.59
CA ASN A 183 0.66 21.13 6.64
C ASN A 183 -0.23 20.54 5.51
N ASN A 184 0.35 19.99 4.47
CA ASN A 184 -0.35 19.41 3.33
C ASN A 184 -0.52 17.89 3.42
N ILE A 185 0.14 17.26 4.39
CA ILE A 185 0.10 15.81 4.57
C ILE A 185 -1.02 15.48 5.55
N LYS A 186 -2.12 14.96 5.02
CA LYS A 186 -3.29 14.56 5.82
C LYS A 186 -3.24 13.10 6.31
N ASP A 187 -2.27 12.31 5.86
CA ASP A 187 -2.14 10.92 6.26
C ASP A 187 -1.52 10.81 7.66
N ARG A 188 -2.24 10.11 8.55
CA ARG A 188 -1.82 9.87 9.93
C ARG A 188 -0.46 9.16 10.02
N ASN A 189 -0.18 8.21 9.14
CA ASN A 189 1.08 7.47 9.15
C ASN A 189 2.26 8.37 8.81
N THR A 190 2.10 9.23 7.81
CA THR A 190 3.12 10.20 7.41
C THR A 190 3.39 11.22 8.52
N ASN A 191 2.35 11.69 9.23
CA ASN A 191 2.53 12.59 10.36
C ASN A 191 3.32 11.94 11.52
N LEU A 192 3.09 10.66 11.80
CA LEU A 192 3.85 9.92 12.81
C LEU A 192 5.34 9.83 12.44
N PHE A 193 5.67 9.56 11.18
CA PHE A 193 7.05 9.56 10.70
C PHE A 193 7.70 10.95 10.79
N LEU A 194 6.95 12.01 10.52
CA LEU A 194 7.46 13.38 10.64
C LEU A 194 7.79 13.73 12.08
N GLU A 195 6.96 13.33 13.04
CA GLU A 195 7.23 13.52 14.46
C GLU A 195 8.50 12.77 14.89
N ASP A 196 8.69 11.55 14.41
CA ASP A 196 9.90 10.77 14.65
C ASP A 196 11.14 11.45 14.08
N LEU A 197 11.06 11.91 12.84
CA LEU A 197 12.17 12.59 12.19
C LEU A 197 12.55 13.89 12.91
N GLU A 198 11.57 14.71 13.30
CA GLU A 198 11.80 15.94 14.07
C GLU A 198 12.48 15.63 15.41
N ALA A 199 12.03 14.56 16.09
CA ALA A 199 12.61 14.14 17.36
C ALA A 199 14.07 13.68 17.21
N TYR A 200 14.41 12.98 16.14
CA TYR A 200 15.80 12.59 15.82
C TYR A 200 16.71 13.78 15.54
N LEU A 201 16.16 14.85 14.93
CA LEU A 201 16.92 16.05 14.62
C LEU A 201 17.13 16.96 15.84
N PHE A 202 16.40 16.74 16.94
CA PHE A 202 16.67 17.42 18.21
C PHE A 202 17.96 16.87 18.83
N ASN A 203 19.04 17.63 18.75
CA ASN A 203 20.33 17.28 19.36
C ASN A 203 20.33 17.46 20.90
N ASN A 204 19.23 17.06 21.58
CA ASN A 204 19.06 17.18 23.04
C ASN A 204 18.50 15.87 23.59
N ASN A 205 19.36 15.11 24.28
CA ASN A 205 19.01 13.80 24.83
C ASN A 205 17.85 13.85 25.84
N GLU A 206 17.70 14.90 26.64
CA GLU A 206 16.62 14.97 27.62
C GLU A 206 15.26 15.17 26.95
N LYS A 207 15.17 16.08 25.99
CA LYS A 207 13.94 16.26 25.19
C LYS A 207 13.58 15.00 24.42
N MET A 208 14.58 14.28 23.89
CA MET A 208 14.36 13.03 23.20
C MET A 208 13.85 11.95 24.17
N ILE A 209 14.40 11.83 25.38
CA ILE A 209 13.93 10.92 26.41
C ILE A 209 12.46 11.20 26.74
N GLU A 210 12.11 12.48 26.95
CA GLU A 210 10.72 12.87 27.25
C GLU A 210 9.77 12.50 26.10
N TYR A 211 10.15 12.85 24.86
CA TYR A 211 9.38 12.52 23.65
C TYR A 211 9.17 11.01 23.48
N LEU A 212 10.25 10.23 23.52
CA LEU A 212 10.19 8.78 23.35
C LEU A 212 9.38 8.10 24.47
N THR A 213 9.52 8.58 25.70
CA THR A 213 8.76 8.07 26.86
C THR A 213 7.25 8.33 26.69
N LYS A 214 6.88 9.54 26.25
CA LYS A 214 5.48 9.88 25.95
C LYS A 214 4.92 9.01 24.81
N LYS A 215 5.68 8.85 23.75
CA LYS A 215 5.29 8.04 22.59
C LYS A 215 5.14 6.57 22.94
N LEU A 216 6.05 6.01 23.72
CA LEU A 216 6.00 4.62 24.17
C LEU A 216 4.75 4.30 24.99
N LYS A 217 4.25 5.24 25.81
CA LYS A 217 3.00 5.08 26.58
C LYS A 217 1.75 4.86 25.72
N THR A 218 1.76 5.37 24.49
CA THR A 218 0.61 5.31 23.56
C THR A 218 0.79 4.31 22.44
N GLU A 219 2.00 3.75 22.25
CA GLU A 219 2.27 2.81 21.17
C GLU A 219 1.81 1.39 21.54
N THR A 220 0.87 0.85 20.79
CA THR A 220 0.30 -0.49 21.01
C THR A 220 0.91 -1.56 20.10
N ARG A 221 1.59 -1.16 19.03
CA ARG A 221 2.16 -2.07 18.03
C ARG A 221 3.51 -2.58 18.53
N LYS A 222 3.63 -3.89 18.73
CA LYS A 222 4.79 -4.55 19.33
C LYS A 222 6.13 -4.15 18.70
N MET A 223 6.23 -4.20 17.36
CA MET A 223 7.47 -3.85 16.68
C MET A 223 7.91 -2.41 16.92
N PHE A 224 6.97 -1.47 16.85
CA PHE A 224 7.26 -0.05 17.06
C PHE A 224 7.61 0.24 18.51
N ALA A 225 6.91 -0.37 19.47
CA ALA A 225 7.23 -0.25 20.90
C ALA A 225 8.67 -0.73 21.19
N LEU A 226 9.11 -1.83 20.60
CA LEU A 226 10.48 -2.34 20.77
C LEU A 226 11.53 -1.40 20.17
N LYS A 227 11.25 -0.80 19.01
CA LYS A 227 12.13 0.22 18.42
C LYS A 227 12.23 1.46 19.31
N LEU A 228 11.10 1.95 19.81
CA LEU A 228 11.09 3.07 20.75
C LEU A 228 11.87 2.77 22.02
N LYS A 229 11.75 1.56 22.58
CA LYS A 229 12.54 1.12 23.75
C LYS A 229 14.04 1.10 23.43
N TYR A 230 14.43 0.59 22.26
CA TYR A 230 15.83 0.59 21.85
C TYR A 230 16.40 2.00 21.73
N GLN A 231 15.67 2.91 21.06
CA GLN A 231 16.07 4.31 20.92
C GLN A 231 16.12 5.04 22.27
N LEU A 232 15.12 4.80 23.13
CA LEU A 232 15.11 5.34 24.49
C LEU A 232 16.29 4.85 25.31
N GLY A 233 16.67 3.57 25.15
CA GLY A 233 17.87 3.01 25.75
C GLY A 233 19.14 3.73 25.33
N ILE A 234 19.30 4.01 24.04
CA ILE A 234 20.44 4.79 23.51
C ILE A 234 20.48 6.20 24.11
N CYS A 235 19.34 6.88 24.18
CA CYS A 235 19.28 8.23 24.75
C CYS A 235 19.61 8.24 26.24
N LYS A 236 19.13 7.25 27.00
CA LYS A 236 19.42 7.09 28.44
C LYS A 236 20.88 6.75 28.70
N GLU A 237 21.48 5.87 27.89
CA GLU A 237 22.91 5.56 27.92
C GLU A 237 23.76 6.83 27.74
N LYS A 238 23.44 7.63 26.69
CA LYS A 238 24.11 8.91 26.41
C LYS A 238 23.92 9.94 27.53
N ALA A 239 22.81 9.89 28.27
CA ALA A 239 22.51 10.73 29.39
C ALA A 239 23.11 10.21 30.74
N GLY A 240 23.89 9.13 30.72
CA GLY A 240 24.49 8.52 31.92
C GLY A 240 23.53 7.69 32.78
N LYS A 241 22.29 7.48 32.34
CA LYS A 241 21.27 6.66 33.01
C LYS A 241 21.43 5.19 32.67
N ILE A 242 22.57 4.61 33.03
CA ILE A 242 23.04 3.31 32.55
C ILE A 242 22.10 2.18 32.95
N GLU A 243 21.66 2.14 34.21
CA GLU A 243 20.76 1.08 34.71
C GLU A 243 19.44 1.03 33.95
N GLU A 244 18.82 2.20 33.70
CA GLU A 244 17.59 2.32 32.96
C GLU A 244 17.78 1.93 31.47
N ALA A 245 18.95 2.21 30.92
CA ALA A 245 19.28 1.78 29.54
C ALA A 245 19.41 0.27 29.45
N ILE A 246 20.06 -0.38 30.43
CA ILE A 246 20.23 -1.84 30.50
C ILE A 246 18.86 -2.54 30.54
N GLU A 247 17.91 -2.04 31.35
CA GLU A 247 16.56 -2.61 31.41
C GLU A 247 15.87 -2.59 30.03
N LEU A 248 15.92 -1.46 29.36
CA LEU A 248 15.34 -1.31 28.02
C LEU A 248 15.99 -2.24 27.00
N TYR A 249 17.32 -2.37 27.01
CA TYR A 249 18.03 -3.27 26.11
C TYR A 249 17.71 -4.74 26.39
N LYS A 250 17.53 -5.13 27.66
CA LYS A 250 17.07 -6.49 28.02
C LYS A 250 15.70 -6.79 27.43
N GLU A 251 14.75 -5.88 27.60
CA GLU A 251 13.41 -6.06 27.03
C GLU A 251 13.44 -6.22 25.50
N VAL A 252 14.28 -5.44 24.81
CA VAL A 252 14.44 -5.56 23.35
C VAL A 252 15.08 -6.89 22.98
N ALA A 253 16.14 -7.30 23.68
CA ALA A 253 16.88 -8.54 23.42
C ALA A 253 16.02 -9.80 23.62
N GLU A 254 15.08 -9.76 24.57
CA GLU A 254 14.17 -10.86 24.90
C GLU A 254 12.97 -10.93 23.96
N ASN A 255 12.40 -9.78 23.59
CA ASN A 255 11.10 -9.71 22.92
C ASN A 255 11.16 -9.38 21.43
N GLY A 256 12.33 -8.97 20.91
CA GLY A 256 12.47 -8.46 19.53
C GLY A 256 12.62 -9.53 18.45
N ASN A 257 12.72 -10.81 18.83
CA ASN A 257 12.90 -11.96 17.97
C ASN A 257 14.08 -11.78 16.97
N LYS A 258 13.82 -11.57 15.67
CA LYS A 258 14.83 -11.46 14.59
C LYS A 258 15.02 -10.04 14.07
N LEU A 259 14.50 -9.03 14.75
CA LEU A 259 14.78 -7.63 14.40
C LEU A 259 16.28 -7.35 14.59
N TYR A 260 16.86 -6.49 13.76
CA TYR A 260 18.30 -6.15 13.85
C TYR A 260 18.66 -5.52 15.20
N ILE A 261 17.76 -4.73 15.78
CA ILE A 261 17.95 -4.08 17.10
C ILE A 261 18.19 -5.09 18.23
N VAL A 262 17.80 -6.36 18.07
CA VAL A 262 18.04 -7.42 19.07
C VAL A 262 19.53 -7.72 19.21
N GLN A 263 20.23 -7.84 18.08
CA GLN A 263 21.66 -8.06 18.11
C GLN A 263 22.39 -6.85 18.68
N GLU A 264 22.00 -5.66 18.25
CA GLU A 264 22.59 -4.42 18.76
C GLU A 264 22.33 -4.24 20.27
N ALA A 265 21.12 -4.53 20.76
CA ALA A 265 20.81 -4.49 22.19
C ALA A 265 21.68 -5.48 22.98
N ARG A 266 21.91 -6.70 22.47
CA ARG A 266 22.81 -7.69 23.09
C ARG A 266 24.25 -7.22 23.15
N GLU A 267 24.73 -6.57 22.10
CA GLU A 267 26.09 -5.97 22.06
C GLU A 267 26.21 -4.83 23.08
N LYS A 268 25.19 -3.97 23.17
CA LYS A 268 25.13 -2.92 24.21
C LYS A 268 25.16 -3.50 25.61
N LEU A 269 24.37 -4.51 25.91
CA LEU A 269 24.36 -5.19 27.21
C LEU A 269 25.74 -5.77 27.55
N LYS A 270 26.40 -6.43 26.59
CA LYS A 270 27.75 -6.98 26.79
C LYS A 270 28.79 -5.91 27.10
N ASN A 271 28.66 -4.72 26.53
CA ASN A 271 29.59 -3.61 26.75
C ASN A 271 29.33 -2.89 28.06
N LEU A 272 28.07 -2.79 28.50
CA LEU A 272 27.68 -2.12 29.73
C LEU A 272 27.79 -3.03 30.99
N SER A 273 27.98 -4.35 30.79
CA SER A 273 28.16 -5.33 31.89
C SER A 273 29.65 -5.52 32.26
N LYS A 274 30.57 -4.81 31.61
CA LYS A 274 32.00 -4.79 31.90
C LYS A 274 32.33 -3.65 32.84
#